data_0d0672e3b72f8ca694ef32b71c65546c
#
_entry.id   0d0672e3b72f8ca694ef32b71c65546c
#
_cell.length_a   1.000
_cell.length_b   1.000
_cell.length_c   1.000
_cell.angle_alpha   90.00
_cell.angle_beta   90.00
_cell.angle_gamma   90.00
#
_symmetry.space_group_name_H-M   'P 1'
#
loop_
_entity.id
_entity.type
_entity.pdbx_description
1 polymer ?
#
loop_
_entity_poly.entity_id
_entity_poly.type
_entity_poly.pdbx_seq_one_letter_code
_entity_poly.pdbx_strand_id
1 'polypeptide(L)'
;MFYMNTKILSSALFCFTCLIASAFSSELRTWTSASDPSQTFEGKLLEYNDYTGMVTVDRGDRRLTFNQNVLSAQDIAYVQAEGPKLKQAASPTRGGSAAVSGAIPDQLPDPDGKEANLHKPVQVFILMGQSNMLGFGNVNQLKGVAADKYPYLVDEAGNWNVRKDVRNVFFNNGSLSTNDWMAVSNRNNIGTEIALGNYLGHVIDAPVLILKSCVGNRALGWDLLPPSAVGTGKDGRSYEGDSKYGNRILSTQSKTDKGGWYAGLQYDLDVGVAQDALEELSTYYPGATEYEVAGFFWWQGCSEGKGSVENYDKNLAFLFNDLKKDFNAPNAKFVCATLGEQDKEATLSRKMFSFAEANKDADVFYSKPVSKGGSCSHYGKDAETYMNVGEGMAKKMVEL
;
A
#
# COMPACT_ATOMS: atom_id res chain seq x y z
N MET A 1 -80.46 -9.90 -23.03
CA MET A 1 -79.71 -11.14 -22.76
C MET A 1 -78.28 -10.76 -22.52
N PHE A 2 -77.89 -10.54 -21.27
CA PHE A 2 -76.60 -9.97 -20.86
C PHE A 2 -75.63 -11.08 -20.47
N TYR A 3 -74.41 -11.06 -21.06
CA TYR A 3 -73.33 -11.83 -20.56
C TYR A 3 -72.26 -10.89 -19.99
N MET A 4 -72.06 -10.93 -18.69
CA MET A 4 -71.01 -10.27 -17.96
C MET A 4 -69.74 -11.13 -17.99
N ASN A 5 -68.63 -10.56 -18.51
CA ASN A 5 -67.30 -11.16 -18.40
C ASN A 5 -66.56 -10.54 -17.23
N THR A 6 -66.38 -11.32 -16.20
CA THR A 6 -65.51 -10.99 -15.01
C THR A 6 -64.05 -11.29 -15.34
N LYS A 7 -63.21 -10.24 -15.42
CA LYS A 7 -61.76 -10.36 -15.42
C LYS A 7 -61.25 -10.46 -13.98
N ILE A 8 -60.65 -11.57 -13.67
CA ILE A 8 -59.91 -11.78 -12.42
C ILE A 8 -58.54 -11.09 -12.56
N LEU A 9 -58.30 -10.03 -11.75
CA LEU A 9 -56.98 -9.46 -11.55
C LEU A 9 -56.21 -10.33 -10.53
N SER A 10 -55.16 -10.97 -10.99
CA SER A 10 -54.20 -11.64 -10.12
C SER A 10 -53.19 -10.61 -9.65
N SER A 11 -53.26 -10.20 -8.37
CA SER A 11 -52.26 -9.35 -7.72
C SER A 11 -51.11 -10.23 -7.29
N ALA A 12 -49.97 -10.16 -8.02
CA ALA A 12 -48.70 -10.72 -7.58
C ALA A 12 -48.13 -9.83 -6.47
N LEU A 13 -48.19 -10.31 -5.24
CA LEU A 13 -47.55 -9.72 -4.07
C LEU A 13 -46.03 -9.99 -4.16
N PHE A 14 -45.25 -9.00 -4.63
CA PHE A 14 -43.82 -9.04 -4.56
C PHE A 14 -43.37 -8.82 -3.13
N CYS A 15 -43.03 -9.91 -2.45
CA CYS A 15 -42.42 -9.86 -1.12
C CYS A 15 -40.96 -9.39 -1.28
N PHE A 16 -40.68 -8.11 -1.04
CA PHE A 16 -39.34 -7.56 -0.94
C PHE A 16 -38.78 -8.06 0.41
N THR A 17 -38.06 -9.17 0.39
CA THR A 17 -37.20 -9.55 1.53
C THR A 17 -36.04 -8.59 1.56
N CYS A 18 -36.15 -7.55 2.38
CA CYS A 18 -35.03 -6.72 2.78
C CYS A 18 -34.07 -7.62 3.58
N LEU A 19 -32.98 -8.10 2.93
CA LEU A 19 -31.85 -8.66 3.64
C LEU A 19 -31.18 -7.50 4.38
N ILE A 20 -31.49 -7.34 5.64
CA ILE A 20 -30.71 -6.55 6.57
C ILE A 20 -29.41 -7.32 6.74
N ALA A 21 -28.33 -6.86 6.12
CA ALA A 21 -26.99 -7.31 6.44
C ALA A 21 -26.75 -6.95 7.91
N SER A 22 -26.83 -7.94 8.78
CA SER A 22 -26.44 -7.78 10.18
C SER A 22 -24.94 -7.52 10.17
N ALA A 23 -24.53 -6.31 10.50
CA ALA A 23 -23.13 -6.01 10.80
C ALA A 23 -22.69 -6.98 11.92
N PHE A 24 -21.74 -7.83 11.63
CA PHE A 24 -21.13 -8.71 12.62
C PHE A 24 -20.35 -7.82 13.59
N SER A 25 -20.90 -7.58 14.77
CA SER A 25 -20.21 -6.91 15.87
C SER A 25 -19.76 -7.99 16.84
N SER A 26 -18.45 -8.02 17.17
CA SER A 26 -17.96 -8.93 18.19
C SER A 26 -18.58 -8.60 19.56
N GLU A 27 -18.74 -9.62 20.38
CA GLU A 27 -19.26 -9.44 21.74
C GLU A 27 -18.21 -8.81 22.66
N LEU A 28 -18.68 -8.07 23.68
CA LEU A 28 -17.83 -7.56 24.75
C LEU A 28 -17.25 -8.75 25.54
N ARG A 29 -15.93 -8.79 25.70
CA ARG A 29 -15.25 -9.87 26.41
C ARG A 29 -14.11 -9.35 27.30
N THR A 30 -13.70 -10.17 28.25
CA THR A 30 -12.52 -9.93 29.06
C THR A 30 -11.29 -10.51 28.35
N TRP A 31 -10.27 -9.69 28.17
CA TRP A 31 -8.97 -10.01 27.62
C TRP A 31 -7.95 -10.19 28.72
N THR A 32 -7.08 -11.18 28.60
CA THR A 32 -6.14 -11.58 29.64
C THR A 32 -4.70 -11.51 29.14
N SER A 33 -3.80 -10.95 29.92
CA SER A 33 -2.36 -10.91 29.60
C SER A 33 -1.72 -12.29 29.63
N ALA A 34 -0.84 -12.57 28.66
CA ALA A 34 -0.03 -13.82 28.64
C ALA A 34 0.98 -13.87 29.77
N SER A 35 1.55 -12.72 30.18
CA SER A 35 2.61 -12.65 31.18
C SER A 35 2.08 -12.57 32.62
N ASP A 36 0.86 -12.10 32.82
CA ASP A 36 0.23 -11.95 34.13
C ASP A 36 -1.29 -12.15 34.01
N PRO A 37 -1.82 -13.34 34.33
CA PRO A 37 -3.24 -13.65 34.24
C PRO A 37 -4.14 -12.78 35.16
N SER A 38 -3.60 -12.08 36.13
CA SER A 38 -4.37 -11.13 36.95
C SER A 38 -4.64 -9.81 36.22
N GLN A 39 -3.87 -9.49 35.18
CA GLN A 39 -4.07 -8.31 34.36
C GLN A 39 -5.08 -8.59 33.25
N THR A 40 -6.24 -8.00 33.37
CA THR A 40 -7.34 -8.14 32.43
C THR A 40 -7.93 -6.78 32.06
N PHE A 41 -8.60 -6.72 30.92
CA PHE A 41 -9.42 -5.58 30.51
C PHE A 41 -10.61 -6.05 29.68
N GLU A 42 -11.68 -5.27 29.66
CA GLU A 42 -12.85 -5.54 28.84
C GLU A 42 -12.80 -4.76 27.53
N GLY A 43 -13.28 -5.37 26.45
CA GLY A 43 -13.36 -4.72 25.15
C GLY A 43 -13.93 -5.63 24.06
N LYS A 44 -14.31 -5.03 22.95
CA LYS A 44 -14.81 -5.74 21.76
C LYS A 44 -13.68 -5.87 20.75
N LEU A 45 -13.52 -7.04 20.15
CA LEU A 45 -12.63 -7.22 19.02
C LEU A 45 -13.17 -6.40 17.85
N LEU A 46 -12.39 -5.45 17.37
CA LEU A 46 -12.68 -4.67 16.17
C LEU A 46 -12.00 -5.26 14.95
N GLU A 47 -10.73 -5.67 15.14
CA GLU A 47 -9.87 -6.02 14.03
C GLU A 47 -8.80 -7.03 14.45
N TYR A 48 -8.47 -7.93 13.54
CA TYR A 48 -7.35 -8.85 13.66
C TYR A 48 -6.64 -8.97 12.33
N ASN A 49 -5.37 -8.60 12.31
CA ASN A 49 -4.50 -8.81 11.17
C ASN A 49 -3.76 -10.14 11.34
N ASP A 50 -4.14 -11.12 10.56
CA ASP A 50 -3.59 -12.47 10.60
C ASP A 50 -2.17 -12.58 10.00
N TYR A 51 -1.71 -11.57 9.26
CA TYR A 51 -0.33 -11.48 8.77
C TYR A 51 0.64 -10.99 9.84
N THR A 52 0.24 -9.99 10.60
CA THR A 52 1.10 -9.35 11.59
C THR A 52 0.83 -9.82 13.00
N GLY A 53 -0.27 -10.52 13.23
CA GLY A 53 -0.76 -10.87 14.55
C GLY A 53 -1.23 -9.67 15.37
N MET A 54 -1.50 -8.53 14.72
CA MET A 54 -2.00 -7.33 15.40
C MET A 54 -3.49 -7.46 15.69
N VAL A 55 -3.87 -7.07 16.89
CA VAL A 55 -5.23 -7.12 17.41
C VAL A 55 -5.66 -5.72 17.80
N THR A 56 -6.81 -5.26 17.33
CA THR A 56 -7.43 -4.00 17.76
C THR A 56 -8.68 -4.27 18.54
N VAL A 57 -8.75 -3.71 19.73
CA VAL A 57 -9.88 -3.87 20.67
C VAL A 57 -10.44 -2.51 21.04
N ASP A 58 -11.75 -2.38 20.99
CA ASP A 58 -12.49 -1.20 21.49
C ASP A 58 -12.85 -1.39 22.96
N ARG A 59 -12.32 -0.53 23.82
CA ARG A 59 -12.66 -0.50 25.25
C ARG A 59 -13.85 0.40 25.57
N GLY A 60 -14.40 1.10 24.58
CA GLY A 60 -15.42 2.11 24.77
C GLY A 60 -14.88 3.52 25.05
N ASP A 61 -13.77 3.64 25.78
CA ASP A 61 -13.05 4.90 26.03
C ASP A 61 -11.94 5.18 25.01
N ARG A 62 -11.37 4.11 24.47
CA ARG A 62 -10.26 4.17 23.48
C ARG A 62 -10.10 2.83 22.76
N ARG A 63 -9.48 2.89 21.61
CA ARG A 63 -8.98 1.70 20.89
C ARG A 63 -7.58 1.34 21.40
N LEU A 64 -7.34 0.04 21.56
CA LEU A 64 -6.03 -0.53 21.88
C LEU A 64 -5.61 -1.43 20.74
N THR A 65 -4.40 -1.18 20.22
CA THR A 65 -3.80 -2.05 19.19
C THR A 65 -2.49 -2.62 19.75
N PHE A 66 -2.36 -3.96 19.69
CA PHE A 66 -1.22 -4.69 20.21
C PHE A 66 -1.04 -6.02 19.48
N ASN A 67 0.14 -6.63 19.58
CA ASN A 67 0.37 -7.94 18.99
C ASN A 67 -0.30 -9.04 19.83
N GLN A 68 -0.92 -10.05 19.18
CA GLN A 68 -1.59 -11.17 19.84
C GLN A 68 -0.73 -11.90 20.87
N ASN A 69 0.60 -11.88 20.74
CA ASN A 69 1.52 -12.56 21.64
C ASN A 69 1.50 -12.04 23.09
N VAL A 70 0.87 -10.88 23.33
CA VAL A 70 0.67 -10.36 24.69
C VAL A 70 -0.60 -10.89 25.35
N LEU A 71 -1.42 -11.64 24.62
CA LEU A 71 -2.68 -12.21 25.09
C LEU A 71 -2.51 -13.65 25.56
N SER A 72 -3.43 -14.10 26.41
CA SER A 72 -3.54 -15.51 26.81
C SER A 72 -3.74 -16.42 25.60
N ALA A 73 -3.36 -17.70 25.71
CA ALA A 73 -3.58 -18.69 24.64
C ALA A 73 -5.06 -18.81 24.25
N GLN A 74 -5.98 -18.62 25.20
CA GLN A 74 -7.43 -18.65 24.93
C GLN A 74 -7.87 -17.43 24.10
N ASP A 75 -7.31 -16.25 24.38
CA ASP A 75 -7.62 -15.04 23.63
C ASP A 75 -7.00 -15.06 22.24
N ILE A 76 -5.80 -15.62 22.08
CA ILE A 76 -5.18 -15.86 20.79
C ILE A 76 -6.08 -16.77 19.93
N ALA A 77 -6.54 -17.89 20.48
CA ALA A 77 -7.45 -18.78 19.77
C ALA A 77 -8.76 -18.09 19.35
N TYR A 78 -9.28 -17.20 20.19
CA TYR A 78 -10.47 -16.42 19.89
C TYR A 78 -10.23 -15.43 18.73
N VAL A 79 -9.16 -14.63 18.77
CA VAL A 79 -8.90 -13.66 17.69
C VAL A 79 -8.64 -14.37 16.36
N GLN A 80 -7.99 -15.52 16.37
CA GLN A 80 -7.76 -16.33 15.16
C GLN A 80 -9.05 -16.95 14.59
N ALA A 81 -10.03 -17.23 15.44
CA ALA A 81 -11.31 -17.79 15.02
C ALA A 81 -12.32 -16.71 14.57
N GLU A 82 -12.37 -15.58 15.27
CA GLU A 82 -13.40 -14.54 15.05
C GLU A 82 -12.90 -13.41 14.14
N GLY A 83 -11.60 -13.07 14.19
CA GLY A 83 -11.03 -12.00 13.38
C GLY A 83 -11.30 -12.14 11.88
N PRO A 84 -11.09 -13.30 11.24
CA PRO A 84 -11.41 -13.50 9.83
C PRO A 84 -12.88 -13.30 9.48
N LYS A 85 -13.79 -13.56 10.42
CA LYS A 85 -15.24 -13.35 10.20
C LYS A 85 -15.62 -11.87 10.19
N LEU A 86 -14.96 -11.06 11.02
CA LEU A 86 -15.12 -9.62 11.01
C LEU A 86 -14.64 -9.03 9.68
N LYS A 87 -13.51 -9.51 9.15
CA LYS A 87 -12.98 -9.12 7.84
C LYS A 87 -13.95 -9.41 6.69
N GLN A 88 -14.57 -10.60 6.67
CA GLN A 88 -15.54 -10.97 5.63
C GLN A 88 -16.79 -10.09 5.61
N ALA A 89 -17.21 -9.58 6.78
CA ALA A 89 -18.37 -8.72 6.90
C ALA A 89 -18.11 -7.26 6.47
N ALA A 90 -16.86 -6.83 6.48
CA ALA A 90 -16.44 -5.45 6.25
C ALA A 90 -15.78 -5.20 4.89
N SER A 91 -15.46 -6.26 4.12
CA SER A 91 -14.72 -6.11 2.86
C SER A 91 -15.50 -5.29 1.83
N PRO A 92 -14.93 -4.18 1.30
CA PRO A 92 -15.55 -3.43 0.22
C PRO A 92 -15.58 -4.23 -1.08
N THR A 93 -16.55 -3.93 -1.94
CA THR A 93 -16.67 -4.55 -3.26
C THR A 93 -15.52 -4.08 -4.15
N ARG A 94 -14.90 -5.00 -4.87
CA ARG A 94 -13.86 -4.68 -5.85
C ARG A 94 -14.49 -4.36 -7.20
N GLY A 95 -14.12 -3.21 -7.75
CA GLY A 95 -14.59 -2.75 -9.06
C GLY A 95 -13.75 -3.26 -10.24
N GLY A 96 -14.20 -2.95 -11.44
CA GLY A 96 -13.45 -3.18 -12.67
C GLY A 96 -12.42 -2.08 -12.95
N SER A 97 -11.45 -2.36 -13.81
CA SER A 97 -10.40 -1.41 -14.19
C SER A 97 -10.96 -0.14 -14.81
N ALA A 98 -10.57 1.02 -14.28
CA ALA A 98 -10.85 2.29 -14.91
C ALA A 98 -9.86 2.56 -16.06
N ALA A 99 -10.36 3.01 -17.19
CA ALA A 99 -9.49 3.34 -18.31
C ALA A 99 -8.68 4.61 -18.02
N VAL A 100 -7.39 4.59 -18.36
CA VAL A 100 -6.59 5.80 -18.43
C VAL A 100 -7.11 6.68 -19.54
N SER A 101 -7.43 7.93 -19.26
CA SER A 101 -8.03 8.87 -20.21
C SER A 101 -7.07 10.00 -20.57
N GLY A 102 -7.08 10.38 -21.85
CA GLY A 102 -6.34 11.53 -22.35
C GLY A 102 -4.88 11.24 -22.75
N ALA A 103 -4.27 12.19 -23.44
CA ALA A 103 -2.84 12.16 -23.74
C ALA A 103 -2.04 12.53 -22.50
N ILE A 104 -0.89 11.87 -22.29
CA ILE A 104 0.03 12.19 -21.20
C ILE A 104 0.70 13.54 -21.54
N PRO A 105 0.51 14.61 -20.75
CA PRO A 105 1.10 15.90 -21.05
C PRO A 105 2.59 15.93 -20.65
N ASP A 106 3.39 16.72 -21.33
CA ASP A 106 4.79 16.97 -20.96
C ASP A 106 4.89 17.68 -19.59
N GLN A 107 3.92 18.53 -19.30
CA GLN A 107 3.79 19.24 -18.02
C GLN A 107 2.36 19.05 -17.49
N LEU A 108 2.24 18.78 -16.20
CA LEU A 108 0.94 18.65 -15.55
C LEU A 108 0.29 20.01 -15.38
N PRO A 109 -1.01 20.15 -15.65
CA PRO A 109 -1.75 21.36 -15.33
C PRO A 109 -1.97 21.49 -13.82
N ASP A 110 -2.44 22.66 -13.39
CA ASP A 110 -2.88 22.86 -12.02
C ASP A 110 -4.01 21.91 -11.65
N PRO A 111 -4.08 21.46 -10.39
CA PRO A 111 -5.22 20.71 -9.89
C PRO A 111 -6.51 21.51 -10.05
N ASP A 112 -7.56 20.87 -10.53
CA ASP A 112 -8.84 21.54 -10.77
C ASP A 112 -9.69 21.71 -9.48
N GLY A 113 -9.25 21.14 -8.37
CA GLY A 113 -9.95 21.19 -7.08
C GLY A 113 -11.29 20.44 -7.05
N LYS A 114 -11.65 19.74 -8.12
CA LYS A 114 -12.88 18.95 -8.18
C LYS A 114 -12.72 17.62 -7.45
N GLU A 115 -13.85 17.15 -6.94
CA GLU A 115 -13.94 15.82 -6.37
C GLU A 115 -14.05 14.76 -7.48
N ALA A 116 -13.53 13.56 -7.21
CA ALA A 116 -13.63 12.46 -8.15
C ALA A 116 -15.06 11.89 -8.22
N ASN A 117 -15.37 11.25 -9.35
CA ASN A 117 -16.62 10.52 -9.52
C ASN A 117 -16.60 9.20 -8.74
N LEU A 118 -17.22 9.17 -7.55
CA LEU A 118 -17.30 7.99 -6.68
C LEU A 118 -18.19 6.84 -7.21
N HIS A 119 -18.83 6.99 -8.40
CA HIS A 119 -19.45 5.87 -9.10
C HIS A 119 -18.45 4.97 -9.81
N LYS A 120 -17.18 5.37 -9.86
CA LYS A 120 -16.07 4.56 -10.35
C LYS A 120 -15.28 3.99 -9.18
N PRO A 121 -14.71 2.77 -9.31
CA PRO A 121 -13.86 2.22 -8.25
C PRO A 121 -12.61 3.08 -8.05
N VAL A 122 -12.16 3.18 -6.80
CA VAL A 122 -10.90 3.86 -6.46
C VAL A 122 -9.75 3.09 -7.08
N GLN A 123 -8.93 3.77 -7.87
CA GLN A 123 -7.70 3.22 -8.42
C GLN A 123 -6.59 3.33 -7.35
N VAL A 124 -6.19 2.20 -6.81
CA VAL A 124 -5.21 2.14 -5.72
C VAL A 124 -3.83 1.86 -6.27
N PHE A 125 -2.87 2.71 -5.92
CA PHE A 125 -1.46 2.50 -6.18
C PHE A 125 -0.72 2.34 -4.87
N ILE A 126 -0.07 1.17 -4.69
CA ILE A 126 0.64 0.82 -3.45
C ILE A 126 2.12 1.12 -3.63
N LEU A 127 2.68 1.95 -2.75
CA LEU A 127 4.08 2.36 -2.75
C LEU A 127 4.83 1.62 -1.65
N MET A 128 5.83 0.84 -2.03
CA MET A 128 6.67 0.07 -1.11
C MET A 128 8.16 0.26 -1.41
N GLY A 129 9.00 -0.09 -0.46
CA GLY A 129 10.45 0.04 -0.60
C GLY A 129 11.14 0.35 0.71
N GLN A 130 12.15 1.23 0.65
CA GLN A 130 12.88 1.66 1.84
C GLN A 130 12.93 3.20 1.95
N SER A 131 13.98 3.75 2.55
CA SER A 131 14.11 5.19 2.82
C SER A 131 13.93 6.08 1.58
N ASN A 132 14.29 5.65 0.39
CA ASN A 132 14.07 6.42 -0.83
C ASN A 132 12.56 6.55 -1.12
N MET A 133 11.79 5.46 -0.96
CA MET A 133 10.33 5.52 -1.08
C MET A 133 9.69 6.26 0.11
N LEU A 134 10.27 6.15 1.32
CA LEU A 134 9.83 6.90 2.49
C LEU A 134 9.78 8.41 2.22
N GLY A 135 10.84 8.95 1.59
CA GLY A 135 10.92 10.34 1.17
C GLY A 135 11.64 11.25 2.16
N PHE A 136 12.61 12.01 1.63
CA PHE A 136 13.42 12.97 2.39
C PHE A 136 13.60 14.30 1.65
N GLY A 137 12.86 14.54 0.57
CA GLY A 137 12.93 15.80 -0.19
C GLY A 137 12.49 16.99 0.67
N ASN A 138 13.34 18.03 0.72
CA ASN A 138 13.11 19.20 1.57
C ASN A 138 11.97 20.07 1.03
N VAL A 139 10.90 20.25 1.81
CA VAL A 139 9.72 21.04 1.41
C VAL A 139 10.05 22.51 1.17
N ASN A 140 10.97 23.10 1.95
CA ASN A 140 11.35 24.49 1.73
C ASN A 140 12.11 24.69 0.41
N GLN A 141 12.96 23.71 0.03
CA GLN A 141 13.58 23.71 -1.29
C GLN A 141 12.54 23.61 -2.40
N LEU A 142 11.58 22.68 -2.26
CA LEU A 142 10.48 22.53 -3.23
C LEU A 142 9.70 23.84 -3.37
N LYS A 143 9.37 24.48 -2.25
CA LYS A 143 8.65 25.76 -2.25
C LYS A 143 9.37 26.84 -3.08
N GLY A 144 10.69 26.87 -3.03
CA GLY A 144 11.51 27.82 -3.78
C GLY A 144 11.53 27.61 -5.30
N VAL A 145 11.16 26.41 -5.77
CA VAL A 145 11.19 26.06 -7.21
C VAL A 145 9.81 25.65 -7.76
N ALA A 146 8.79 25.56 -6.91
CA ALA A 146 7.49 25.02 -7.28
C ALA A 146 6.81 25.81 -8.39
N ALA A 147 6.76 27.13 -8.28
CA ALA A 147 6.12 27.99 -9.27
C ALA A 147 6.74 27.86 -10.68
N ASP A 148 8.05 27.66 -10.74
CA ASP A 148 8.78 27.57 -12.00
C ASP A 148 8.80 26.16 -12.60
N LYS A 149 8.95 25.12 -11.75
CA LYS A 149 9.19 23.74 -12.20
C LYS A 149 8.00 22.82 -12.03
N TYR A 150 7.15 23.09 -11.06
CA TYR A 150 5.99 22.27 -10.69
C TYR A 150 4.77 23.18 -10.43
N PRO A 151 4.35 24.00 -11.41
CA PRO A 151 3.32 25.05 -11.20
C PRO A 151 1.99 24.47 -10.70
N TYR A 152 1.68 23.22 -11.03
CA TYR A 152 0.49 22.52 -10.53
C TYR A 152 0.47 22.30 -9.01
N LEU A 153 1.58 22.50 -8.30
CA LEU A 153 1.65 22.36 -6.84
C LEU A 153 1.23 23.62 -6.08
N VAL A 154 1.18 24.78 -6.74
CA VAL A 154 0.92 26.05 -6.07
C VAL A 154 -0.12 26.87 -6.83
N ASP A 155 -0.88 27.69 -6.10
CA ASP A 155 -1.77 28.69 -6.67
C ASP A 155 -1.00 29.99 -7.03
N GLU A 156 -1.70 30.98 -7.62
CA GLU A 156 -1.14 32.27 -7.99
C GLU A 156 -0.57 33.05 -6.78
N ALA A 157 -1.08 32.82 -5.58
CA ALA A 157 -0.58 33.39 -4.34
C ALA A 157 0.59 32.59 -3.74
N GLY A 158 0.98 31.48 -4.39
CA GLY A 158 2.05 30.61 -3.95
C GLY A 158 1.66 29.67 -2.80
N ASN A 159 0.38 29.46 -2.51
CA ASN A 159 -0.06 28.46 -1.55
C ASN A 159 -0.05 27.06 -2.20
N TRP A 160 0.09 26.00 -1.39
CA TRP A 160 0.00 24.64 -1.89
C TRP A 160 -1.41 24.29 -2.36
N ASN A 161 -1.54 23.81 -3.60
CA ASN A 161 -2.77 23.26 -4.12
C ASN A 161 -3.12 21.92 -3.45
N VAL A 162 -4.41 21.62 -3.40
CA VAL A 162 -4.94 20.35 -2.87
C VAL A 162 -5.78 19.68 -3.96
N ARG A 163 -5.41 18.44 -4.31
CA ARG A 163 -6.24 17.60 -5.19
C ARG A 163 -7.29 16.88 -4.37
N LYS A 164 -8.58 17.05 -4.71
CA LYS A 164 -9.70 16.38 -4.02
C LYS A 164 -10.14 15.08 -4.69
N ASP A 165 -9.48 14.67 -5.73
CA ASP A 165 -9.65 13.41 -6.45
C ASP A 165 -8.60 12.35 -6.09
N VAL A 166 -7.54 12.76 -5.36
CA VAL A 166 -6.45 11.88 -4.95
C VAL A 166 -6.26 11.90 -3.44
N ARG A 167 -6.31 10.73 -2.81
CA ARG A 167 -5.95 10.54 -1.40
C ARG A 167 -4.48 10.14 -1.26
N ASN A 168 -3.84 10.68 -0.24
CA ASN A 168 -2.49 10.33 0.19
C ASN A 168 -2.55 9.69 1.57
N VAL A 169 -2.33 8.38 1.61
CA VAL A 169 -2.31 7.59 2.85
C VAL A 169 -0.94 6.98 3.03
N PHE A 170 -0.35 7.16 4.19
CA PHE A 170 0.99 6.67 4.47
C PHE A 170 1.10 6.01 5.84
N PHE A 171 1.54 4.76 5.83
CA PHE A 171 1.93 4.01 7.02
C PHE A 171 3.46 3.90 7.09
N ASN A 172 4.04 4.41 8.17
CA ASN A 172 5.46 4.28 8.46
C ASN A 172 5.67 3.19 9.51
N ASN A 173 6.27 2.08 9.12
CA ASN A 173 6.47 0.92 10.00
C ASN A 173 5.18 0.48 10.72
N GLY A 174 4.09 0.34 9.96
CA GLY A 174 2.79 -0.07 10.47
C GLY A 174 1.96 1.04 11.14
N SER A 175 2.52 2.21 11.38
CA SER A 175 1.81 3.32 12.02
C SER A 175 1.31 4.34 11.01
N LEU A 176 0.04 4.72 11.10
CA LEU A 176 -0.56 5.74 10.24
C LEU A 176 0.15 7.09 10.46
N SER A 177 0.68 7.63 9.38
CA SER A 177 1.47 8.86 9.37
C SER A 177 0.79 9.99 8.57
N THR A 178 0.02 9.64 7.53
CA THR A 178 -0.77 10.58 6.72
C THR A 178 -2.08 9.94 6.32
N ASN A 179 -3.16 10.73 6.33
CA ASN A 179 -4.46 10.38 5.76
C ASN A 179 -5.14 11.67 5.30
N ASP A 180 -4.69 12.23 4.19
CA ASP A 180 -5.12 13.53 3.71
C ASP A 180 -5.42 13.51 2.20
N TRP A 181 -6.07 14.56 1.69
CA TRP A 181 -6.10 14.83 0.26
C TRP A 181 -4.70 15.17 -0.25
N MET A 182 -4.42 14.81 -1.51
CA MET A 182 -3.07 14.98 -2.06
C MET A 182 -2.69 16.46 -2.11
N ALA A 183 -1.70 16.81 -1.31
CA ALA A 183 -1.05 18.10 -1.25
C ALA A 183 0.38 17.94 -0.74
N VAL A 184 1.22 18.94 -0.92
CA VAL A 184 2.46 19.05 -0.17
C VAL A 184 2.08 19.30 1.28
N SER A 185 2.25 18.29 2.12
CA SER A 185 1.84 18.35 3.52
C SER A 185 2.67 19.37 4.32
N ASN A 186 2.18 19.75 5.51
CA ASN A 186 2.91 20.55 6.50
C ASN A 186 4.15 19.83 7.09
N ARG A 187 4.62 18.75 6.47
CA ARG A 187 5.82 18.02 6.85
C ARG A 187 7.06 18.74 6.32
N ASN A 188 8.18 18.45 6.95
CA ASN A 188 9.47 18.96 6.48
C ASN A 188 9.99 18.25 5.23
N ASN A 189 9.46 17.07 4.91
CA ASN A 189 9.94 16.23 3.83
C ASN A 189 8.78 15.71 2.95
N ILE A 190 9.08 15.53 1.66
CA ILE A 190 8.25 14.84 0.67
C ILE A 190 8.96 13.59 0.16
N GLY A 191 8.18 12.67 -0.40
CA GLY A 191 8.66 11.56 -1.23
C GLY A 191 8.08 11.65 -2.64
N THR A 192 8.15 10.54 -3.36
CA THR A 192 7.63 10.42 -4.74
C THR A 192 6.11 10.51 -4.82
N GLU A 193 5.39 10.27 -3.72
CA GLU A 193 3.93 10.28 -3.66
C GLU A 193 3.30 11.57 -4.17
N ILE A 194 3.99 12.71 -3.99
CA ILE A 194 3.48 14.01 -4.43
C ILE A 194 3.38 14.07 -5.95
N ALA A 195 4.45 13.73 -6.65
CA ALA A 195 4.45 13.73 -8.11
C ALA A 195 3.61 12.60 -8.69
N LEU A 196 3.69 11.39 -8.10
CA LEU A 196 2.86 10.25 -8.48
C LEU A 196 1.37 10.58 -8.41
N GLY A 197 0.91 11.11 -7.29
CA GLY A 197 -0.50 11.42 -7.09
C GLY A 197 -1.00 12.55 -8.00
N ASN A 198 -0.20 13.60 -8.20
CA ASN A 198 -0.59 14.65 -9.13
C ASN A 198 -0.66 14.16 -10.58
N TYR A 199 0.32 13.36 -11.03
CA TYR A 199 0.33 12.84 -12.39
C TYR A 199 -0.82 11.85 -12.63
N LEU A 200 -0.97 10.85 -11.76
CA LEU A 200 -2.00 9.82 -11.90
C LEU A 200 -3.40 10.41 -11.79
N GLY A 201 -3.64 11.33 -10.84
CA GLY A 201 -4.93 12.01 -10.72
C GLY A 201 -5.27 12.86 -11.94
N HIS A 202 -4.26 13.38 -12.67
CA HIS A 202 -4.50 14.11 -13.93
C HIS A 202 -4.94 13.19 -15.07
N VAL A 203 -4.30 12.01 -15.20
CA VAL A 203 -4.51 11.13 -16.36
C VAL A 203 -5.58 10.07 -16.15
N ILE A 204 -5.94 9.74 -14.90
CA ILE A 204 -6.93 8.71 -14.57
C ILE A 204 -8.28 9.36 -14.27
N ASP A 205 -9.28 9.08 -15.10
CA ASP A 205 -10.65 9.56 -14.88
C ASP A 205 -11.40 8.66 -13.87
N ALA A 206 -10.87 8.58 -12.65
CA ALA A 206 -11.45 7.87 -11.49
C ALA A 206 -10.84 8.39 -10.19
N PRO A 207 -11.43 8.10 -9.01
CA PRO A 207 -10.80 8.36 -7.72
C PRO A 207 -9.45 7.63 -7.62
N VAL A 208 -8.41 8.30 -7.09
CA VAL A 208 -7.07 7.72 -6.92
C VAL A 208 -6.68 7.68 -5.46
N LEU A 209 -6.15 6.55 -5.01
CA LEU A 209 -5.55 6.38 -3.69
C LEU A 209 -4.07 6.02 -3.83
N ILE A 210 -3.21 6.91 -3.37
CA ILE A 210 -1.78 6.64 -3.17
C ILE A 210 -1.63 6.09 -1.76
N LEU A 211 -1.39 4.79 -1.66
CA LEU A 211 -1.25 4.06 -0.41
C LEU A 211 0.21 3.65 -0.21
N LYS A 212 0.93 4.39 0.62
CA LYS A 212 2.33 4.14 0.91
C LYS A 212 2.49 3.37 2.22
N SER A 213 3.19 2.23 2.17
CA SER A 213 3.61 1.46 3.34
C SER A 213 5.08 1.10 3.21
N CYS A 214 5.93 1.71 4.01
CA CYS A 214 7.37 1.47 3.96
C CYS A 214 8.08 2.03 5.20
N VAL A 215 9.33 1.59 5.39
CA VAL A 215 10.25 2.13 6.40
C VAL A 215 11.67 2.12 5.89
N GLY A 216 12.54 2.93 6.48
CA GLY A 216 13.94 3.03 6.07
C GLY A 216 14.78 1.78 6.39
N ASN A 217 15.90 1.62 5.65
CA ASN A 217 16.92 0.61 5.90
C ASN A 217 16.40 -0.84 5.84
N ARG A 218 15.72 -1.20 4.76
CA ARG A 218 15.17 -2.55 4.50
C ARG A 218 15.72 -3.12 3.21
N ALA A 219 16.16 -4.38 3.27
CA ALA A 219 16.67 -5.14 2.12
C ALA A 219 15.58 -6.05 1.56
N LEU A 220 15.45 -6.11 0.22
CA LEU A 220 14.56 -7.06 -0.44
C LEU A 220 14.98 -8.52 -0.16
N GLY A 221 16.28 -8.77 -0.12
CA GLY A 221 16.82 -10.10 0.16
C GLY A 221 16.70 -10.57 1.62
N TRP A 222 16.11 -9.79 2.51
CA TRP A 222 15.92 -10.16 3.92
C TRP A 222 14.61 -9.60 4.50
N ASP A 223 14.56 -8.29 4.77
CA ASP A 223 13.46 -7.67 5.52
C ASP A 223 12.14 -7.70 4.74
N LEU A 224 12.23 -7.47 3.43
CA LEU A 224 11.11 -7.41 2.48
C LEU A 224 11.04 -8.67 1.60
N LEU A 225 11.68 -9.76 2.02
CA LEU A 225 11.73 -10.99 1.25
C LEU A 225 10.30 -11.53 1.05
N PRO A 226 9.83 -11.65 -0.20
CA PRO A 226 8.46 -12.10 -0.46
C PRO A 226 8.27 -13.57 -0.14
N PRO A 227 7.03 -14.02 0.12
CA PRO A 227 6.70 -15.40 0.52
C PRO A 227 7.29 -16.48 -0.36
N SER A 228 7.21 -16.29 -1.66
CA SER A 228 7.64 -17.29 -2.65
C SER A 228 9.15 -17.33 -2.87
N ALA A 229 9.92 -16.42 -2.26
CA ALA A 229 11.38 -16.33 -2.44
C ALA A 229 12.13 -17.35 -1.59
N VAL A 230 12.21 -18.57 -2.05
CA VAL A 230 12.96 -19.66 -1.41
C VAL A 230 14.40 -19.71 -1.90
N GLY A 231 15.38 -19.75 -0.99
CA GLY A 231 16.80 -19.89 -1.32
C GLY A 231 17.46 -18.67 -1.90
N THR A 232 16.83 -17.50 -1.89
CA THR A 232 17.31 -16.25 -2.47
C THR A 232 17.65 -15.17 -1.44
N GLY A 233 17.65 -15.53 -0.15
CA GLY A 233 17.94 -14.61 0.94
C GLY A 233 19.33 -13.98 0.88
N LYS A 234 19.53 -12.93 1.68
CA LYS A 234 20.68 -12.02 1.67
C LYS A 234 22.06 -12.69 1.76
N ASP A 235 22.15 -13.78 2.45
CA ASP A 235 23.39 -14.52 2.69
C ASP A 235 23.43 -15.91 2.03
N GLY A 236 22.55 -16.14 1.04
CA GLY A 236 22.40 -17.41 0.34
C GLY A 236 21.70 -18.49 1.15
N ARG A 237 21.16 -18.16 2.33
CA ARG A 237 20.39 -19.11 3.13
C ARG A 237 18.98 -19.28 2.56
N SER A 238 18.45 -20.46 2.73
CA SER A 238 17.05 -20.75 2.42
C SER A 238 16.14 -20.35 3.58
N TYR A 239 14.95 -19.90 3.26
CA TYR A 239 13.89 -19.63 4.21
C TYR A 239 12.72 -20.56 3.92
N GLU A 240 12.20 -21.17 4.94
CA GLU A 240 11.05 -22.08 4.87
C GLU A 240 9.90 -21.51 5.67
N GLY A 241 8.68 -21.83 5.25
CA GLY A 241 7.47 -21.43 5.94
C GLY A 241 6.50 -20.66 5.08
N ASP A 242 5.30 -20.52 5.59
CA ASP A 242 4.23 -19.76 4.97
C ASP A 242 4.29 -18.31 5.45
N SER A 243 4.45 -17.40 4.53
CA SER A 243 4.46 -15.96 4.83
C SER A 243 3.11 -15.42 5.26
N LYS A 244 2.04 -16.08 4.88
CA LYS A 244 0.69 -15.63 5.21
C LYS A 244 0.48 -15.31 6.70
N TYR A 245 1.31 -15.90 7.57
CA TYR A 245 1.25 -15.71 9.02
C TYR A 245 2.58 -15.26 9.64
N GLY A 246 3.53 -14.81 8.83
CA GLY A 246 4.84 -14.40 9.34
C GLY A 246 5.68 -15.52 9.92
N ASN A 247 5.41 -16.77 9.57
CA ASN A 247 6.07 -17.96 10.13
C ASN A 247 7.28 -18.43 9.33
N ARG A 248 7.95 -17.52 8.61
CA ARG A 248 9.16 -17.85 7.88
C ARG A 248 10.31 -18.08 8.84
N ILE A 249 10.94 -19.22 8.73
CA ILE A 249 12.14 -19.59 9.48
C ILE A 249 13.28 -19.91 8.53
N LEU A 250 14.50 -19.61 8.97
CA LEU A 250 15.70 -20.10 8.28
C LEU A 250 15.73 -21.62 8.31
N SER A 251 15.89 -22.26 7.15
CA SER A 251 15.99 -23.72 7.02
C SER A 251 17.17 -24.31 7.80
N THR A 252 18.20 -23.50 8.07
CA THR A 252 19.43 -23.95 8.73
C THR A 252 19.57 -23.41 10.17
N GLN A 253 18.60 -22.67 10.67
CA GLN A 253 18.70 -22.06 11.99
C GLN A 253 17.36 -22.07 12.69
N SER A 254 17.30 -22.74 13.81
CA SER A 254 16.22 -22.54 14.74
C SER A 254 16.34 -21.15 15.32
N LYS A 255 15.37 -20.32 15.03
CA LYS A 255 15.02 -19.13 15.78
C LYS A 255 15.83 -17.86 15.55
N THR A 256 15.07 -16.90 15.18
CA THR A 256 15.03 -15.49 15.56
C THR A 256 16.33 -14.95 16.06
N ASP A 257 16.90 -14.09 15.29
CA ASP A 257 17.79 -13.07 15.76
C ASP A 257 17.15 -12.33 16.95
N LYS A 258 17.99 -11.76 17.78
CA LYS A 258 17.60 -11.00 18.95
C LYS A 258 16.43 -10.05 18.63
N GLY A 259 15.27 -10.32 19.17
CA GLY A 259 14.08 -9.49 19.02
C GLY A 259 12.94 -10.04 18.15
N GLY A 260 13.00 -11.31 17.69
CA GLY A 260 11.88 -11.91 16.96
C GLY A 260 11.81 -11.53 15.46
N TRP A 261 12.86 -10.93 14.89
CA TRP A 261 12.92 -10.61 13.47
C TRP A 261 13.09 -11.88 12.63
N TYR A 262 12.32 -12.01 11.54
CA TYR A 262 12.42 -13.09 10.58
C TYR A 262 12.48 -12.54 9.14
N ALA A 263 12.89 -13.38 8.20
CA ALA A 263 12.93 -13.01 6.79
C ALA A 263 11.53 -12.66 6.29
N GLY A 264 11.38 -11.46 5.73
CA GLY A 264 10.11 -10.97 5.21
C GLY A 264 9.16 -10.36 6.26
N LEU A 265 9.59 -10.17 7.50
CA LEU A 265 8.77 -9.50 8.51
C LEU A 265 8.26 -8.13 8.03
N GLN A 266 9.11 -7.34 7.38
CA GLN A 266 8.68 -6.04 6.87
C GLN A 266 7.71 -6.16 5.69
N TYR A 267 7.88 -7.18 4.85
CA TYR A 267 6.88 -7.49 3.81
C TYR A 267 5.50 -7.75 4.44
N ASP A 268 5.46 -8.63 5.44
CA ASP A 268 4.21 -8.99 6.11
C ASP A 268 3.55 -7.77 6.78
N LEU A 269 4.36 -6.90 7.42
CA LEU A 269 3.88 -5.63 8.01
C LEU A 269 3.33 -4.66 6.97
N ASP A 270 4.10 -4.40 5.91
CA ASP A 270 3.72 -3.40 4.91
C ASP A 270 2.51 -3.84 4.09
N VAL A 271 2.43 -5.14 3.74
CA VAL A 271 1.28 -5.72 3.04
C VAL A 271 0.05 -5.76 3.96
N GLY A 272 0.22 -6.21 5.21
CA GLY A 272 -0.89 -6.32 6.15
C GLY A 272 -1.58 -4.98 6.40
N VAL A 273 -0.83 -3.92 6.72
CA VAL A 273 -1.46 -2.61 6.97
C VAL A 273 -2.07 -1.99 5.71
N ALA A 274 -1.54 -2.31 4.52
CA ALA A 274 -2.14 -1.88 3.27
C ALA A 274 -3.47 -2.62 3.00
N GLN A 275 -3.55 -3.92 3.31
CA GLN A 275 -4.78 -4.68 3.23
C GLN A 275 -5.83 -4.17 4.22
N ASP A 276 -5.45 -3.93 5.47
CA ASP A 276 -6.33 -3.37 6.49
C ASP A 276 -6.90 -2.00 6.06
N ALA A 277 -6.06 -1.14 5.46
CA ALA A 277 -6.52 0.14 4.92
C ALA A 277 -7.54 -0.02 3.78
N LEU A 278 -7.38 -1.03 2.92
CA LEU A 278 -8.33 -1.31 1.84
C LEU A 278 -9.62 -1.97 2.33
N GLU A 279 -9.58 -2.72 3.42
CA GLU A 279 -10.77 -3.23 4.09
C GLU A 279 -11.59 -2.10 4.72
N GLU A 280 -10.94 -1.05 5.22
CA GLU A 280 -11.57 0.17 5.75
C GLU A 280 -11.59 1.33 4.71
N LEU A 281 -11.79 1.03 3.44
CA LEU A 281 -11.67 1.99 2.32
C LEU A 281 -12.30 3.36 2.60
N SER A 282 -13.51 3.41 3.14
CA SER A 282 -14.22 4.67 3.41
C SER A 282 -13.55 5.57 4.46
N THR A 283 -12.71 4.99 5.34
CA THR A 283 -11.89 5.73 6.30
C THR A 283 -10.75 6.46 5.59
N TYR A 284 -10.21 5.87 4.54
CA TYR A 284 -9.06 6.40 3.81
C TYR A 284 -9.44 7.12 2.52
N TYR A 285 -10.56 6.76 1.92
CA TYR A 285 -11.17 7.50 0.81
C TYR A 285 -12.66 7.75 1.11
N PRO A 286 -13.02 8.90 1.70
CA PRO A 286 -14.39 9.18 2.14
C PRO A 286 -15.44 9.03 1.03
N GLY A 287 -16.48 8.27 1.31
CA GLY A 287 -17.56 8.02 0.37
C GLY A 287 -17.31 6.90 -0.66
N ALA A 288 -16.11 6.36 -0.75
CA ALA A 288 -15.81 5.25 -1.64
C ALA A 288 -16.31 3.90 -1.07
N THR A 289 -16.82 3.04 -1.96
CA THR A 289 -17.29 1.69 -1.63
C THR A 289 -16.63 0.59 -2.43
N GLU A 290 -15.91 0.96 -3.50
CA GLU A 290 -15.25 0.02 -4.41
C GLU A 290 -13.83 0.47 -4.71
N TYR A 291 -12.93 -0.48 -4.91
CA TYR A 291 -11.56 -0.20 -5.34
C TYR A 291 -11.02 -1.28 -6.27
N GLU A 292 -9.96 -0.92 -6.96
CA GLU A 292 -9.09 -1.82 -7.71
C GLU A 292 -7.64 -1.46 -7.41
N VAL A 293 -6.79 -2.46 -7.11
CA VAL A 293 -5.35 -2.23 -7.01
C VAL A 293 -4.79 -2.24 -8.44
N ALA A 294 -4.52 -1.03 -8.95
CA ALA A 294 -4.08 -0.82 -10.32
C ALA A 294 -2.58 -1.05 -10.49
N GLY A 295 -1.77 -0.79 -9.45
CA GLY A 295 -0.35 -1.00 -9.58
C GLY A 295 0.46 -0.82 -8.29
N PHE A 296 1.74 -1.18 -8.43
CA PHE A 296 2.73 -1.11 -7.36
C PHE A 296 3.91 -0.24 -7.80
N PHE A 297 4.39 0.60 -6.89
CA PHE A 297 5.62 1.37 -7.06
C PHE A 297 6.67 0.91 -6.07
N TRP A 298 7.90 0.77 -6.56
CA TRP A 298 9.02 0.25 -5.77
C TRP A 298 10.26 1.10 -5.90
N TRP A 299 10.80 1.56 -4.76
CA TRP A 299 12.08 2.26 -4.74
C TRP A 299 12.94 1.81 -3.56
N GLN A 300 13.82 0.86 -3.84
CA GLN A 300 14.66 0.19 -2.86
C GLN A 300 15.98 -0.26 -3.53
N GLY A 301 17.00 -0.57 -2.75
CA GLY A 301 18.26 -1.15 -3.25
C GLY A 301 19.49 -0.79 -2.42
N CYS A 302 19.47 0.35 -1.72
CA CYS A 302 20.62 0.83 -0.95
C CYS A 302 21.02 -0.10 0.21
N SER A 303 20.07 -0.85 0.76
CA SER A 303 20.30 -1.79 1.87
C SER A 303 20.69 -3.20 1.41
N GLU A 304 20.80 -3.46 0.08
CA GLU A 304 21.18 -4.77 -0.42
C GLU A 304 22.64 -5.09 -0.10
N GLY A 305 22.87 -6.28 0.45
CA GLY A 305 24.22 -6.82 0.61
C GLY A 305 24.70 -7.53 -0.66
N LYS A 306 26.01 -7.79 -0.77
CA LYS A 306 26.62 -8.44 -1.95
C LYS A 306 25.90 -9.73 -2.37
N GLY A 307 25.46 -10.58 -1.42
CA GLY A 307 24.81 -11.85 -1.73
C GLY A 307 23.38 -11.70 -2.25
N SER A 308 22.63 -10.67 -1.82
CA SER A 308 21.24 -10.48 -2.23
C SER A 308 21.10 -9.78 -3.58
N VAL A 309 22.08 -8.96 -3.97
CA VAL A 309 22.05 -8.28 -5.28
C VAL A 309 22.04 -9.29 -6.43
N GLU A 310 22.71 -10.43 -6.30
CA GLU A 310 22.75 -11.45 -7.36
C GLU A 310 21.38 -12.06 -7.68
N ASN A 311 20.48 -12.10 -6.71
CA ASN A 311 19.12 -12.63 -6.86
C ASN A 311 18.05 -11.53 -6.90
N TYR A 312 18.44 -10.27 -7.03
CA TYR A 312 17.51 -9.14 -6.92
C TYR A 312 16.38 -9.18 -7.96
N ASP A 313 16.69 -9.54 -9.20
CA ASP A 313 15.73 -9.74 -10.30
C ASP A 313 14.70 -10.84 -9.97
N LYS A 314 15.17 -11.96 -9.42
CA LYS A 314 14.30 -13.06 -8.99
C LYS A 314 13.40 -12.64 -7.82
N ASN A 315 13.98 -11.95 -6.84
CA ASN A 315 13.23 -11.47 -5.68
C ASN A 315 12.18 -10.41 -6.08
N LEU A 316 12.47 -9.55 -7.06
CA LEU A 316 11.47 -8.64 -7.63
C LEU A 316 10.34 -9.40 -8.33
N ALA A 317 10.65 -10.48 -9.06
CA ALA A 317 9.63 -11.31 -9.71
C ALA A 317 8.73 -12.01 -8.68
N PHE A 318 9.31 -12.57 -7.62
CA PHE A 318 8.55 -13.12 -6.50
C PHE A 318 7.70 -12.05 -5.81
N LEU A 319 8.29 -10.88 -5.51
CA LEU A 319 7.59 -9.75 -4.90
C LEU A 319 6.37 -9.35 -5.72
N PHE A 320 6.52 -9.15 -7.01
CA PHE A 320 5.43 -8.73 -7.88
C PHE A 320 4.31 -9.78 -7.96
N ASN A 321 4.67 -11.06 -8.08
CA ASN A 321 3.70 -12.14 -8.12
C ASN A 321 2.96 -12.31 -6.79
N ASP A 322 3.67 -12.23 -5.67
CA ASP A 322 3.06 -12.32 -4.35
C ASP A 322 2.16 -11.12 -4.05
N LEU A 323 2.56 -9.89 -4.41
CA LEU A 323 1.70 -8.72 -4.31
C LEU A 323 0.42 -8.85 -5.14
N LYS A 324 0.52 -9.32 -6.40
CA LYS A 324 -0.68 -9.61 -7.22
C LYS A 324 -1.63 -10.59 -6.54
N LYS A 325 -1.09 -11.61 -5.88
CA LYS A 325 -1.85 -12.62 -5.16
C LYS A 325 -2.47 -12.05 -3.88
N ASP A 326 -1.67 -11.38 -3.06
CA ASP A 326 -2.08 -10.89 -1.74
C ASP A 326 -3.17 -9.80 -1.85
N PHE A 327 -3.09 -8.97 -2.88
CA PHE A 327 -4.11 -7.95 -3.17
C PHE A 327 -5.18 -8.42 -4.17
N ASN A 328 -5.14 -9.70 -4.63
CA ASN A 328 -6.02 -10.23 -5.68
C ASN A 328 -6.12 -9.28 -6.88
N ALA A 329 -4.97 -8.84 -7.38
CA ALA A 329 -4.81 -7.83 -8.41
C ALA A 329 -4.06 -8.39 -9.63
N PRO A 330 -4.64 -9.36 -10.37
CA PRO A 330 -3.94 -10.06 -11.47
C PRO A 330 -3.52 -9.13 -12.61
N ASN A 331 -4.19 -8.00 -12.78
CA ASN A 331 -3.93 -7.01 -13.83
C ASN A 331 -3.03 -5.86 -13.36
N ALA A 332 -2.67 -5.81 -12.07
CA ALA A 332 -1.83 -4.74 -11.54
C ALA A 332 -0.47 -4.67 -12.24
N LYS A 333 0.01 -3.44 -12.41
CA LYS A 333 1.31 -3.14 -13.00
C LYS A 333 2.36 -2.88 -11.93
N PHE A 334 3.64 -2.95 -12.30
CA PHE A 334 4.74 -2.72 -11.39
C PHE A 334 5.79 -1.79 -11.99
N VAL A 335 6.10 -0.71 -11.30
CA VAL A 335 7.17 0.20 -11.73
C VAL A 335 8.18 0.35 -10.60
N CYS A 336 9.46 0.08 -10.88
CA CYS A 336 10.53 0.39 -9.96
C CYS A 336 11.43 1.50 -10.49
N ALA A 337 12.14 2.19 -9.58
CA ALA A 337 13.16 3.15 -9.95
C ALA A 337 14.56 2.63 -9.58
N THR A 338 15.56 2.87 -10.46
CA THR A 338 16.96 2.59 -10.13
C THR A 338 17.46 3.53 -9.03
N LEU A 339 18.65 3.23 -8.48
CA LEU A 339 19.33 4.18 -7.58
C LEU A 339 20.00 5.29 -8.40
N GLY A 340 19.83 6.54 -7.96
CA GLY A 340 20.17 7.71 -8.74
C GLY A 340 21.65 7.91 -9.05
N GLU A 341 22.55 7.31 -8.28
CA GLU A 341 24.00 7.33 -8.56
C GLU A 341 24.47 6.20 -9.49
N GLN A 342 23.63 5.19 -9.75
CA GLN A 342 24.02 3.99 -10.48
C GLN A 342 23.78 4.13 -11.99
N ASP A 343 24.77 3.72 -12.78
CA ASP A 343 24.61 3.52 -14.21
C ASP A 343 23.73 2.29 -14.50
N LYS A 344 23.24 2.20 -15.73
CA LYS A 344 22.46 1.05 -16.19
C LYS A 344 23.21 -0.27 -16.09
N GLU A 345 24.52 -0.22 -16.24
CA GLU A 345 25.46 -1.35 -16.17
C GLU A 345 25.80 -1.78 -14.74
N ALA A 346 25.47 -0.98 -13.73
CA ALA A 346 25.63 -1.39 -12.34
C ALA A 346 24.81 -2.65 -12.04
N THR A 347 25.37 -3.57 -11.26
CA THR A 347 24.75 -4.90 -11.04
C THR A 347 23.29 -4.80 -10.62
N LEU A 348 22.97 -3.93 -9.66
CA LEU A 348 21.59 -3.77 -9.20
C LEU A 348 20.68 -3.21 -10.29
N SER A 349 21.10 -2.17 -11.03
CA SER A 349 20.35 -1.60 -12.14
C SER A 349 20.05 -2.65 -13.22
N ARG A 350 21.07 -3.43 -13.64
CA ARG A 350 20.90 -4.52 -14.60
C ARG A 350 19.86 -5.54 -14.14
N LYS A 351 19.87 -5.88 -12.84
CA LYS A 351 18.88 -6.81 -12.27
C LYS A 351 17.46 -6.24 -12.33
N MET A 352 17.28 -4.95 -12.08
CA MET A 352 15.98 -4.28 -12.23
C MET A 352 15.52 -4.32 -13.71
N PHE A 353 16.39 -3.98 -14.66
CA PHE A 353 16.05 -4.05 -16.08
C PHE A 353 15.75 -5.48 -16.54
N SER A 354 16.56 -6.47 -16.14
CA SER A 354 16.29 -7.88 -16.47
C SER A 354 14.93 -8.36 -15.94
N PHE A 355 14.54 -7.92 -14.75
CA PHE A 355 13.22 -8.20 -14.20
C PHE A 355 12.10 -7.62 -15.08
N ALA A 356 12.22 -6.34 -15.48
CA ALA A 356 11.21 -5.70 -16.33
C ALA A 356 11.14 -6.33 -17.72
N GLU A 357 12.28 -6.63 -18.36
CA GLU A 357 12.33 -7.32 -19.65
C GLU A 357 11.62 -8.69 -19.63
N ALA A 358 11.67 -9.38 -18.49
CA ALA A 358 11.02 -10.68 -18.29
C ALA A 358 9.51 -10.58 -17.94
N ASN A 359 8.99 -9.38 -17.64
CA ASN A 359 7.63 -9.19 -17.14
C ASN A 359 6.92 -8.06 -17.88
N LYS A 360 6.00 -8.42 -18.80
CA LYS A 360 5.25 -7.48 -19.64
C LYS A 360 4.43 -6.41 -18.87
N ASP A 361 4.10 -6.67 -17.61
CA ASP A 361 3.35 -5.79 -16.72
C ASP A 361 4.27 -5.01 -15.76
N ALA A 362 5.57 -4.95 -16.06
CA ALA A 362 6.57 -4.26 -15.25
C ALA A 362 7.49 -3.36 -16.08
N ASP A 363 7.91 -2.23 -15.53
CA ASP A 363 8.90 -1.33 -16.13
C ASP A 363 9.84 -0.74 -15.08
N VAL A 364 10.94 -0.13 -15.54
CA VAL A 364 11.97 0.50 -14.72
C VAL A 364 12.17 1.94 -15.13
N PHE A 365 12.04 2.85 -14.18
CA PHE A 365 12.47 4.22 -14.38
C PHE A 365 13.96 4.38 -14.06
N TYR A 366 14.75 4.78 -15.06
CA TYR A 366 16.17 5.09 -14.88
C TYR A 366 16.33 6.47 -14.25
N SER A 367 16.61 6.51 -12.95
CA SER A 367 16.55 7.75 -12.15
C SER A 367 17.85 8.59 -12.18
N LYS A 368 18.99 8.04 -12.61
CA LYS A 368 20.28 8.76 -12.56
C LYS A 368 20.28 10.15 -13.25
N PRO A 369 19.70 10.33 -14.43
CA PRO A 369 19.70 11.63 -15.11
C PRO A 369 18.97 12.75 -14.35
N VAL A 370 18.05 12.38 -13.46
CA VAL A 370 17.20 13.32 -12.72
C VAL A 370 17.52 13.39 -11.23
N SER A 371 18.51 12.64 -10.78
CA SER A 371 18.88 12.56 -9.36
C SER A 371 20.11 13.40 -9.05
N LYS A 372 20.13 14.03 -7.87
CA LYS A 372 21.25 14.79 -7.34
C LYS A 372 21.78 14.15 -6.06
N GLY A 373 23.02 13.64 -6.12
CA GLY A 373 23.65 12.97 -4.99
C GLY A 373 23.34 11.47 -4.91
N GLY A 374 23.79 10.82 -3.85
CA GLY A 374 23.70 9.36 -3.66
C GLY A 374 22.42 8.93 -2.95
N SER A 375 21.89 7.77 -3.34
CA SER A 375 20.66 7.18 -2.79
C SER A 375 20.75 6.89 -1.30
N CYS A 376 21.89 6.39 -0.82
CA CYS A 376 22.10 6.06 0.59
C CYS A 376 22.23 7.29 1.49
N SER A 377 22.48 8.48 0.93
CA SER A 377 22.41 9.78 1.60
C SER A 377 21.11 10.53 1.31
N HIS A 378 20.09 9.82 0.79
CA HIS A 378 18.78 10.37 0.45
C HIS A 378 18.87 11.58 -0.50
N TYR A 379 19.77 11.49 -1.48
CA TYR A 379 19.98 12.52 -2.50
C TYR A 379 20.30 13.92 -1.94
N GLY A 380 20.93 14.00 -0.75
CA GLY A 380 21.14 15.26 -0.05
C GLY A 380 19.85 16.01 0.31
N LYS A 381 18.72 15.30 0.38
CA LYS A 381 17.36 15.83 0.57
C LYS A 381 16.86 16.70 -0.58
N ASP A 382 17.41 16.53 -1.79
CA ASP A 382 16.99 17.27 -2.98
C ASP A 382 15.54 16.95 -3.35
N ALA A 383 14.63 17.91 -3.18
CA ALA A 383 13.20 17.73 -3.45
C ALA A 383 12.91 17.48 -4.93
N GLU A 384 13.69 18.09 -5.84
CA GLU A 384 13.52 17.90 -7.28
C GLU A 384 13.78 16.44 -7.68
N THR A 385 14.73 15.76 -7.05
CA THR A 385 14.98 14.32 -7.27
C THR A 385 13.72 13.51 -6.97
N TYR A 386 13.06 13.74 -5.82
CA TYR A 386 11.84 13.03 -5.45
C TYR A 386 10.68 13.32 -6.39
N MET A 387 10.51 14.58 -6.80
CA MET A 387 9.49 14.97 -7.77
C MET A 387 9.73 14.32 -9.14
N ASN A 388 10.93 14.45 -9.68
CA ASN A 388 11.26 13.95 -11.01
C ASN A 388 11.22 12.41 -11.09
N VAL A 389 11.66 11.71 -10.03
CA VAL A 389 11.56 10.25 -9.95
C VAL A 389 10.10 9.82 -9.86
N GLY A 390 9.28 10.49 -9.03
CA GLY A 390 7.85 10.22 -8.91
C GLY A 390 7.12 10.41 -10.24
N GLU A 391 7.35 11.52 -10.93
CA GLU A 391 6.75 11.78 -12.24
C GLU A 391 7.20 10.75 -13.29
N GLY A 392 8.50 10.41 -13.33
CA GLY A 392 9.02 9.42 -14.24
C GLY A 392 8.44 8.01 -14.02
N MET A 393 8.27 7.62 -12.76
CA MET A 393 7.60 6.36 -12.42
C MET A 393 6.12 6.37 -12.80
N ALA A 394 5.41 7.50 -12.60
CA ALA A 394 4.01 7.63 -12.98
C ALA A 394 3.82 7.52 -14.50
N LYS A 395 4.68 8.17 -15.30
CA LYS A 395 4.69 8.03 -16.77
C LYS A 395 4.84 6.56 -17.18
N LYS A 396 5.79 5.84 -16.59
CA LYS A 396 6.00 4.41 -16.84
C LYS A 396 4.79 3.56 -16.47
N MET A 397 4.11 3.88 -15.37
CA MET A 397 2.89 3.17 -14.95
C MET A 397 1.74 3.35 -15.96
N VAL A 398 1.63 4.53 -16.54
CA VAL A 398 0.57 4.84 -17.53
C VAL A 398 0.89 4.23 -18.92
N GLU A 399 2.17 4.05 -19.26
CA GLU A 399 2.62 3.39 -20.49
C GLU A 399 2.36 1.88 -20.49
N LEU A 400 2.26 1.21 -19.33
CA LEU A 400 1.97 -0.21 -19.13
C LEU A 400 0.47 -0.54 -19.28
#